data_134a2e8d900d8a6f91471bccc6f91374
#
_entry.id   134a2e8d900d8a6f91471bccc6f91374
#
_cell.length_a   1.000
_cell.length_b   1.000
_cell.length_c   1.000
_cell.angle_alpha   90.00
_cell.angle_beta   90.00
_cell.angle_gamma   90.00
#
_symmetry.space_group_name_H-M   'P 1'
#
loop_
_entity.id
_entity.type
_entity.pdbx_description
1 polymer ?
#
loop_
_entity_poly.entity_id
_entity_poly.type
_entity_poly.pdbx_seq_one_letter_code
_entity_poly.pdbx_strand_id
1 'polypeptide(L)'
;MNTGEDVDRATPRELADLAEAAVRALAQHDDPAAFTYLLGLTRIVGECLGASARTLAQEGSWSRVADIAGTSRQAAWERWHS
;
A
#
# COMPACT_ATOMS: atom_id res chain seq x y z
N MET A 1 21.30 3.85 13.02
CA MET A 1 20.71 2.94 12.03
C MET A 1 19.99 3.76 10.97
N ASN A 2 20.22 3.48 9.68
CA ASN A 2 19.61 4.24 8.59
C ASN A 2 18.28 3.58 8.19
N THR A 3 17.17 4.22 8.54
CA THR A 3 15.82 3.70 8.28
C THR A 3 15.57 3.47 6.80
N GLY A 4 16.04 4.36 5.92
CA GLY A 4 15.89 4.19 4.48
C GLY A 4 16.60 2.97 3.94
N GLU A 5 17.81 2.68 4.46
CA GLU A 5 18.57 1.51 4.07
C GLU A 5 17.90 0.22 4.55
N ASP A 6 17.36 0.23 5.78
CA ASP A 6 16.63 -0.92 6.32
C ASP A 6 15.36 -1.19 5.51
N VAL A 7 14.65 -0.15 5.10
CA VAL A 7 13.44 -0.28 4.28
C VAL A 7 13.77 -0.90 2.92
N ASP A 8 14.84 -0.45 2.28
CA ASP A 8 15.24 -0.95 0.96
C ASP A 8 15.61 -2.43 0.97
N ARG A 9 16.09 -2.95 2.11
CA ARG A 9 16.51 -4.34 2.25
C ARG A 9 15.42 -5.25 2.80
N ALA A 10 14.34 -4.66 3.29
CA ALA A 10 13.28 -5.43 3.94
C ALA A 10 12.45 -6.22 2.92
N THR A 11 11.95 -7.37 3.36
CA THR A 11 10.97 -8.13 2.58
C THR A 11 9.63 -7.42 2.56
N PRO A 12 8.73 -7.73 1.61
CA PRO A 12 7.39 -7.16 1.61
C PRO A 12 6.64 -7.39 2.93
N ARG A 13 6.79 -8.55 3.56
CA ARG A 13 6.16 -8.83 4.84
C ARG A 13 6.69 -7.93 5.94
N GLU A 14 8.02 -7.76 6.00
CA GLU A 14 8.64 -6.89 6.99
C GLU A 14 8.18 -5.45 6.82
N LEU A 15 8.06 -4.97 5.57
CA LEU A 15 7.54 -3.64 5.27
C LEU A 15 6.10 -3.49 5.70
N ALA A 16 5.27 -4.49 5.42
CA ALA A 16 3.86 -4.47 5.82
C ALA A 16 3.72 -4.42 7.35
N ASP A 17 4.52 -5.21 8.07
CA ASP A 17 4.50 -5.24 9.53
C ASP A 17 4.92 -3.89 10.12
N LEU A 18 5.95 -3.25 9.56
CA LEU A 18 6.40 -1.92 9.98
C LEU A 18 5.31 -0.88 9.74
N ALA A 19 4.69 -0.89 8.57
CA ALA A 19 3.63 0.05 8.22
C ALA A 19 2.42 -0.12 9.13
N GLU A 20 2.01 -1.34 9.37
CA GLU A 20 0.88 -1.63 10.26
C GLU A 20 1.16 -1.14 11.68
N ALA A 21 2.35 -1.43 12.20
CA ALA A 21 2.73 -1.00 13.54
C ALA A 21 2.71 0.52 13.66
N ALA A 22 3.25 1.23 12.66
CA ALA A 22 3.28 2.69 12.64
C ALA A 22 1.86 3.28 12.58
N VAL A 23 1.00 2.73 11.74
CA VAL A 23 -0.39 3.20 11.59
C VAL A 23 -1.16 2.98 12.90
N ARG A 24 -1.01 1.81 13.52
CA ARG A 24 -1.67 1.53 14.80
C ARG A 24 -1.19 2.45 15.91
N ALA A 25 0.11 2.76 15.93
CA ALA A 25 0.67 3.71 16.91
C ALA A 25 0.09 5.11 16.72
N LEU A 26 -0.05 5.56 15.47
CA LEU A 26 -0.70 6.84 15.18
C LEU A 26 -2.14 6.87 15.68
N ALA A 27 -2.87 5.77 15.53
CA ALA A 27 -4.27 5.69 15.97
C ALA A 27 -4.41 5.84 17.50
N GLN A 28 -3.38 5.49 18.25
CA GLN A 28 -3.39 5.58 19.71
C GLN A 28 -2.78 6.87 20.23
N HIS A 29 -2.25 7.72 19.36
CA HIS A 29 -1.57 8.94 19.77
C HIS A 29 -2.55 10.05 20.09
N ASP A 30 -2.28 10.82 21.16
CA ASP A 30 -3.14 11.90 21.62
C ASP A 30 -3.08 13.16 20.75
N ASP A 31 -1.96 13.35 20.06
CA ASP A 31 -1.75 14.55 19.26
C ASP A 31 -2.70 14.57 18.06
N PRO A 32 -3.49 15.65 17.87
CA PRO A 32 -4.36 15.75 16.69
C PRO A 32 -3.65 15.61 15.36
N ALA A 33 -2.37 15.93 15.30
CA ALA A 33 -1.56 15.75 14.09
C ALA A 33 -1.55 14.30 13.63
N ALA A 34 -1.65 13.34 14.57
CA ALA A 34 -1.69 11.92 14.22
C ALA A 34 -2.89 11.59 13.33
N PHE A 35 -4.04 12.18 13.61
CA PHE A 35 -5.24 12.01 12.79
C PHE A 35 -5.02 12.56 11.38
N THR A 36 -4.41 13.75 11.28
CA THR A 36 -4.06 14.36 9.99
C THR A 36 -3.12 13.46 9.18
N TYR A 37 -2.12 12.89 9.84
CA TYR A 37 -1.19 11.97 9.17
C TYR A 37 -1.89 10.70 8.70
N LEU A 38 -2.84 10.18 9.48
CA LEU A 38 -3.61 9.01 9.05
C LEU A 38 -4.44 9.32 7.80
N LEU A 39 -5.06 10.50 7.74
CA LEU A 39 -5.77 10.93 6.53
C LEU A 39 -4.86 10.95 5.32
N GLY A 40 -3.65 11.51 5.47
CA GLY A 40 -2.66 11.53 4.39
C GLY A 40 -2.21 10.14 3.96
N LEU A 41 -2.04 9.24 4.91
CA LEU A 41 -1.61 7.86 4.62
C LEU A 41 -2.67 7.09 3.82
N THR A 42 -3.96 7.34 4.05
CA THR A 42 -4.99 6.66 3.24
C THR A 42 -4.84 6.99 1.76
N ARG A 43 -4.53 8.25 1.43
CA ARG A 43 -4.28 8.68 0.07
C ARG A 43 -3.02 8.03 -0.51
N ILE A 44 -1.94 8.06 0.25
CA ILE A 44 -0.64 7.48 -0.18
C ILE A 44 -0.78 5.98 -0.44
N VAL A 45 -1.44 5.26 0.46
CA VAL A 45 -1.66 3.82 0.27
C VAL A 45 -2.46 3.56 -0.99
N GLY A 46 -3.49 4.37 -1.26
CA GLY A 46 -4.28 4.24 -2.47
C GLY A 46 -3.45 4.43 -3.75
N GLU A 47 -2.61 5.47 -3.77
CA GLU A 47 -1.71 5.74 -4.89
C GLU A 47 -0.72 4.60 -5.11
N CYS A 48 -0.12 4.11 -4.03
CA CYS A 48 0.85 3.02 -4.09
C CYS A 48 0.20 1.70 -4.52
N LEU A 49 -1.03 1.46 -4.07
CA LEU A 49 -1.79 0.28 -4.47
C LEU A 49 -2.01 0.28 -5.99
N GLY A 50 -2.39 1.43 -6.55
CA GLY A 50 -2.55 1.58 -7.99
C GLY A 50 -1.25 1.33 -8.75
N ALA A 51 -0.15 1.90 -8.28
CA ALA A 51 1.17 1.70 -8.89
C ALA A 51 1.58 0.23 -8.86
N SER A 52 1.37 -0.45 -7.74
CA SER A 52 1.67 -1.87 -7.58
C SER A 52 0.83 -2.73 -8.52
N ALA A 53 -0.47 -2.42 -8.64
CA ALA A 53 -1.37 -3.14 -9.54
C ALA A 53 -0.92 -3.03 -10.99
N ARG A 54 -0.52 -1.84 -11.42
CA ARG A 54 -0.03 -1.61 -12.79
C ARG A 54 1.26 -2.38 -13.06
N THR A 55 2.16 -2.43 -12.09
CA THR A 55 3.40 -3.22 -12.21
C THR A 55 3.09 -4.71 -12.38
N LEU A 56 2.20 -5.24 -11.56
CA LEU A 56 1.78 -6.65 -11.67
C LEU A 56 1.12 -6.93 -13.01
N ALA A 57 0.30 -6.00 -13.51
CA ALA A 57 -0.37 -6.16 -14.79
C ALA A 57 0.61 -6.17 -15.96
N GLN A 58 1.68 -5.37 -15.89
CA GLN A 58 2.72 -5.34 -16.92
C GLN A 58 3.52 -6.64 -16.97
N GLU A 59 3.81 -7.22 -15.81
CA GLU A 59 4.57 -8.47 -15.70
C GLU A 59 3.73 -9.71 -15.96
N GLY A 60 2.44 -9.63 -15.73
CA GLY A 60 1.49 -10.71 -15.90
C GLY A 60 0.25 -10.27 -16.67
N SER A 61 -0.85 -10.07 -15.95
CA SER A 61 -2.10 -9.61 -16.56
C SER A 61 -3.00 -8.97 -15.51
N TRP A 62 -4.02 -8.27 -15.99
CA TRP A 62 -5.07 -7.74 -15.11
C TRP A 62 -5.88 -8.87 -14.45
N SER A 63 -5.95 -10.05 -15.07
CA SER A 63 -6.57 -11.22 -14.45
C SER A 63 -5.85 -11.64 -13.19
N ARG A 64 -4.51 -11.58 -13.21
CA ARG A 64 -3.70 -11.89 -12.03
C ARG A 64 -3.94 -10.87 -10.91
N VAL A 65 -3.98 -9.59 -11.25
CA VAL A 65 -4.31 -8.53 -10.29
C VAL A 65 -5.68 -8.78 -9.67
N ALA A 66 -6.66 -9.11 -10.51
CA ALA A 66 -8.03 -9.39 -10.07
C ALA A 66 -8.09 -10.58 -9.10
N ASP A 67 -7.37 -11.66 -9.40
CA ASP A 67 -7.33 -12.85 -8.56
C ASP A 67 -6.76 -12.52 -7.17
N ILE A 68 -5.67 -11.77 -7.12
CA ILE A 68 -5.04 -11.36 -5.85
C ILE A 68 -5.96 -10.45 -5.05
N ALA A 69 -6.60 -9.49 -5.72
CA ALA A 69 -7.47 -8.51 -5.07
C ALA A 69 -8.86 -9.04 -4.74
N GLY A 70 -9.22 -10.22 -5.22
CA GLY A 70 -10.54 -10.80 -4.98
C GLY A 70 -11.66 -10.10 -5.74
N THR A 71 -11.38 -9.65 -6.96
CA THR A 71 -12.35 -8.93 -7.79
C THR A 71 -12.32 -9.46 -9.23
N SER A 72 -13.17 -8.90 -10.11
CA SER A 72 -13.16 -9.27 -11.52
C SER A 72 -12.04 -8.54 -12.26
N ARG A 73 -11.62 -9.10 -13.41
CA ARG A 73 -10.63 -8.47 -14.27
C ARG A 73 -11.06 -7.06 -14.70
N GLN A 74 -12.33 -6.92 -15.09
CA GLN A 74 -12.89 -5.64 -15.49
C GLN A 74 -12.83 -4.61 -14.37
N ALA A 75 -13.23 -5.00 -13.15
CA ALA A 75 -13.22 -4.09 -12.00
C ALA A 75 -11.80 -3.69 -11.62
N ALA A 76 -10.85 -4.62 -11.67
CA ALA A 76 -9.44 -4.33 -11.38
C ALA A 76 -8.88 -3.33 -12.38
N TRP A 77 -9.14 -3.56 -13.67
CA TRP A 77 -8.69 -2.66 -14.72
C TRP A 77 -9.28 -1.26 -14.57
N GLU A 78 -10.59 -1.18 -14.37
CA GLU A 78 -11.26 0.13 -14.21
C GLU A 78 -10.70 0.92 -13.03
N ARG A 79 -10.38 0.23 -11.94
CA ARG A 79 -9.92 0.86 -10.71
C ARG A 79 -8.47 1.35 -10.81
N TRP A 80 -7.59 0.57 -11.44
CA TRP A 80 -6.15 0.80 -11.31
C TRP A 80 -5.38 1.06 -12.61
N HIS A 81 -6.00 1.02 -13.76
CA HIS A 81 -5.28 1.12 -15.04
C HIS A 81 -4.62 2.49 -15.29
N SER A 82 -5.11 3.52 -14.68
CA SER A 82 -4.57 4.88 -14.88
C SER A 82 -3.85 5.46 -13.66
#